data_1c02285abf46a94c3824d645e9df4d88
#
_entry.id   1c02285abf46a94c3824d645e9df4d88
#
_cell.length_a   1.000
_cell.length_b   1.000
_cell.length_c   1.000
_cell.angle_alpha   90.00
_cell.angle_beta   90.00
_cell.angle_gamma   90.00
#
_symmetry.space_group_name_H-M   'P 1'
#
loop_
_entity.id
_entity.type
_entity.pdbx_description
1 polymer ?
#
loop_
_entity_poly.entity_id
_entity_poly.type
_entity_poly.pdbx_seq_one_letter_code
_entity_poly.pdbx_strand_id
1 'polypeptide(L)'
;PDYSSAASDVYKRQGFDSIPSSCDLLILGEMGISNTTSATSISCALFNEPVDVMTGIGTGINKVQLSNKIKIINKALQLHGKKFKDPVSILSCYGGKEIAAIAGSVISARIKSIPVLLDGFITTAAASTLISFEKNILDHCLVSHLSAEPGHARILNNLKKEPILDLNLRLGEGT
;
A
#
# COMPACT_ATOMS: atom_id res chain seq x y z
N PRO A 1 -18.58 -9.92 16.06
CA PRO A 1 -18.20 -9.77 14.65
C PRO A 1 -17.01 -8.84 14.52
N ASP A 2 -16.05 -9.23 13.70
CA ASP A 2 -14.89 -8.41 13.40
C ASP A 2 -15.30 -7.29 12.43
N TYR A 3 -15.74 -6.16 12.99
CA TYR A 3 -16.16 -4.98 12.22
C TYR A 3 -15.05 -4.44 11.32
N SER A 4 -13.79 -4.64 11.67
CA SER A 4 -12.64 -4.22 10.89
C SER A 4 -12.54 -5.01 9.59
N SER A 5 -12.71 -6.33 9.64
CA SER A 5 -12.68 -7.19 8.45
C SER A 5 -13.87 -6.92 7.52
N ALA A 6 -15.08 -6.75 8.08
CA ALA A 6 -16.26 -6.38 7.31
C ALA A 6 -16.11 -5.01 6.62
N ALA A 7 -15.58 -4.01 7.33
CA ALA A 7 -15.31 -2.70 6.73
C ALA A 7 -14.29 -2.80 5.60
N SER A 8 -13.19 -3.51 5.79
CA SER A 8 -12.17 -3.71 4.74
C SER A 8 -12.74 -4.39 3.50
N ASP A 9 -13.65 -5.36 3.67
CA ASP A 9 -14.30 -6.03 2.54
C ASP A 9 -15.25 -5.09 1.78
N VAL A 10 -16.01 -4.24 2.48
CA VAL A 10 -16.88 -3.24 1.85
C VAL A 10 -16.07 -2.26 0.99
N TYR A 11 -15.00 -1.67 1.53
CA TYR A 11 -14.21 -0.69 0.78
C TYR A 11 -13.43 -1.33 -0.38
N LYS A 12 -12.96 -2.56 -0.22
CA LYS A 12 -12.37 -3.33 -1.30
C LYS A 12 -13.37 -3.54 -2.44
N ARG A 13 -14.62 -3.88 -2.12
CA ARG A 13 -15.70 -4.04 -3.11
C ARG A 13 -16.05 -2.72 -3.79
N GLN A 14 -16.14 -1.62 -3.06
CA GLN A 14 -16.36 -0.29 -3.65
C GLN A 14 -15.27 0.09 -4.65
N GLY A 15 -14.00 -0.13 -4.31
CA GLY A 15 -12.89 0.07 -5.25
C GLY A 15 -13.02 -0.82 -6.48
N PHE A 16 -13.39 -2.09 -6.30
CA PHE A 16 -13.62 -3.02 -7.39
C PHE A 16 -14.74 -2.57 -8.34
N ASP A 17 -15.87 -2.13 -7.81
CA ASP A 17 -17.05 -1.75 -8.60
C ASP A 17 -16.89 -0.40 -9.32
N SER A 18 -15.97 0.45 -8.85
CA SER A 18 -15.78 1.80 -9.39
C SER A 18 -15.10 1.86 -10.77
N ILE A 19 -14.49 0.76 -11.25
CA ILE A 19 -13.72 0.74 -12.49
C ILE A 19 -14.61 0.46 -13.70
N PRO A 20 -14.78 1.43 -14.64
CA PRO A 20 -15.59 1.19 -15.86
C PRO A 20 -14.88 0.23 -16.82
N SER A 21 -15.69 -0.51 -17.61
CA SER A 21 -15.14 -1.48 -18.57
C SER A 21 -14.43 -0.82 -19.77
N SER A 22 -14.70 0.46 -20.03
CA SER A 22 -14.09 1.24 -21.12
C SER A 22 -12.82 1.99 -20.73
N CYS A 23 -12.20 1.61 -19.60
CA CYS A 23 -10.98 2.24 -19.12
C CYS A 23 -9.75 1.61 -19.81
N ASP A 24 -8.92 2.42 -20.45
CA ASP A 24 -7.68 1.96 -21.11
C ASP A 24 -6.48 1.91 -20.16
N LEU A 25 -6.46 2.76 -19.14
CA LEU A 25 -5.43 2.83 -18.11
C LEU A 25 -6.06 3.33 -16.81
N LEU A 26 -5.86 2.60 -15.74
CA LEU A 26 -6.25 3.03 -14.40
C LEU A 26 -5.06 3.64 -13.68
N ILE A 27 -5.20 4.89 -13.24
CA ILE A 27 -4.20 5.57 -12.42
C ILE A 27 -4.73 5.62 -10.98
N LEU A 28 -3.95 5.10 -10.05
CA LEU A 28 -4.29 5.08 -8.63
C LEU A 28 -3.37 5.98 -7.84
N GLY A 29 -3.93 7.07 -7.31
CA GLY A 29 -3.29 8.02 -6.40
C GLY A 29 -3.99 8.04 -5.04
N GLU A 30 -3.31 8.63 -4.06
CA GLU A 30 -3.80 8.72 -2.70
C GLU A 30 -3.17 9.92 -1.99
N MET A 31 -3.96 10.69 -1.24
CA MET A 31 -3.54 11.94 -0.59
C MET A 31 -3.99 12.03 0.88
N GLY A 32 -4.16 10.91 1.58
CA GLY A 32 -4.56 10.91 2.98
C GLY A 32 -3.43 11.30 3.93
N ILE A 33 -3.83 11.80 5.10
CA ILE A 33 -2.89 12.14 6.17
C ILE A 33 -2.69 10.91 7.08
N SER A 34 -1.43 10.66 7.49
CA SER A 34 -1.02 9.58 8.40
C SER A 34 -0.99 8.17 7.82
N ASN A 35 -1.44 7.93 6.59
CA ASN A 35 -1.48 6.59 6.00
C ASN A 35 -0.11 6.01 5.62
N THR A 36 0.97 6.80 5.62
CA THR A 36 2.33 6.25 5.59
C THR A 36 2.61 5.32 6.79
N THR A 37 1.93 5.50 7.92
CA THR A 37 2.03 4.57 9.06
C THR A 37 1.42 3.20 8.74
N SER A 38 0.22 3.19 8.17
CA SER A 38 -0.45 1.98 7.70
C SER A 38 0.34 1.28 6.59
N ALA A 39 0.79 2.03 5.59
CA ALA A 39 1.59 1.51 4.48
C ALA A 39 2.91 0.87 4.98
N THR A 40 3.60 1.52 5.92
CA THR A 40 4.81 0.96 6.53
C THR A 40 4.50 -0.32 7.32
N SER A 41 3.39 -0.34 8.09
CA SER A 41 2.98 -1.52 8.86
C SER A 41 2.67 -2.71 7.96
N ILE A 42 1.91 -2.49 6.89
CA ILE A 42 1.61 -3.50 5.85
C ILE A 42 2.91 -4.05 5.27
N SER A 43 3.82 -3.17 4.85
CA SER A 43 5.07 -3.54 4.19
C SER A 43 5.99 -4.33 5.11
N CYS A 44 6.13 -3.91 6.38
CA CYS A 44 6.89 -4.64 7.38
C CYS A 44 6.30 -6.03 7.68
N ALA A 45 4.96 -6.14 7.68
CA ALA A 45 4.27 -7.40 7.90
C ALA A 45 4.41 -8.36 6.72
N LEU A 46 4.28 -7.87 5.48
CA LEU A 46 4.37 -8.67 4.27
C LEU A 46 5.78 -9.16 3.96
N PHE A 47 6.76 -8.24 4.02
CA PHE A 47 8.12 -8.49 3.56
C PHE A 47 9.10 -8.80 4.69
N ASN A 48 8.61 -8.82 5.94
CA ASN A 48 9.43 -9.01 7.15
C ASN A 48 10.61 -8.01 7.27
N GLU A 49 10.40 -6.79 6.78
CA GLU A 49 11.38 -5.71 6.83
C GLU A 49 11.45 -5.07 8.22
N PRO A 50 12.61 -4.55 8.64
CA PRO A 50 12.75 -3.82 9.91
C PRO A 50 12.01 -2.48 9.87
N VAL A 51 11.32 -2.14 10.95
CA VAL A 51 10.46 -0.94 11.03
C VAL A 51 11.25 0.36 10.91
N ASP A 52 12.42 0.42 11.53
CA ASP A 52 13.29 1.61 11.56
C ASP A 52 13.79 2.03 10.18
N VAL A 53 14.12 1.05 9.32
CA VAL A 53 14.58 1.32 7.95
C VAL A 53 13.44 1.52 6.95
N MET A 54 12.23 1.07 7.28
CA MET A 54 11.03 1.24 6.45
C MET A 54 10.30 2.55 6.72
N THR A 55 10.51 3.15 7.92
CA THR A 55 9.71 4.29 8.36
C THR A 55 10.36 5.60 7.95
N GLY A 56 9.68 6.37 7.11
CA GLY A 56 10.06 7.71 6.72
C GLY A 56 9.34 8.81 7.51
N ILE A 57 9.74 10.05 7.23
CA ILE A 57 9.19 11.26 7.87
C ILE A 57 7.82 11.66 7.32
N GLY A 58 7.33 10.99 6.28
CA GLY A 58 6.08 11.35 5.62
C GLY A 58 6.11 12.81 5.14
N THR A 59 5.07 13.56 5.46
CA THR A 59 4.91 14.99 5.10
C THR A 59 5.74 15.95 5.97
N GLY A 60 6.71 15.46 6.75
CA GLY A 60 7.66 16.32 7.47
C GLY A 60 7.54 16.31 9.00
N ILE A 61 7.35 15.13 9.59
CA ILE A 61 7.37 14.98 11.05
C ILE A 61 8.78 15.16 11.64
N ASN A 62 8.85 15.64 12.90
CA ASN A 62 10.11 15.80 13.61
C ASN A 62 10.62 14.44 14.17
N LYS A 63 11.85 14.45 14.73
CA LYS A 63 12.51 13.25 15.26
C LYS A 63 11.72 12.55 16.38
N VAL A 64 11.05 13.30 17.25
CA VAL A 64 10.22 12.73 18.34
C VAL A 64 9.00 12.03 17.77
N GLN A 65 8.34 12.67 16.81
CA GLN A 65 7.18 12.09 16.11
C GLN A 65 7.57 10.85 15.31
N LEU A 66 8.74 10.87 14.64
CA LEU A 66 9.27 9.69 13.94
C LEU A 66 9.51 8.53 14.90
N SER A 67 10.15 8.78 16.05
CA SER A 67 10.35 7.76 17.09
C SER A 67 9.01 7.19 17.58
N ASN A 68 8.01 8.02 17.78
CA ASN A 68 6.67 7.58 18.17
C ASN A 68 5.99 6.75 17.08
N LYS A 69 6.11 7.16 15.81
CA LYS A 69 5.62 6.40 14.64
C LYS A 69 6.22 4.99 14.62
N ILE A 70 7.54 4.87 14.77
CA ILE A 70 8.24 3.58 14.84
C ILE A 70 7.72 2.72 16.01
N LYS A 71 7.55 3.31 17.20
CA LYS A 71 7.00 2.60 18.38
C LYS A 71 5.57 2.08 18.12
N ILE A 72 4.73 2.89 17.49
CA ILE A 72 3.34 2.50 17.18
C ILE A 72 3.33 1.34 16.19
N ILE A 73 4.12 1.40 15.12
CA ILE A 73 4.21 0.33 14.14
C ILE A 73 4.72 -0.96 14.78
N ASN A 74 5.80 -0.90 15.59
CA ASN A 74 6.29 -2.07 16.30
C ASN A 74 5.23 -2.68 17.23
N LYS A 75 4.46 -1.86 17.93
CA LYS A 75 3.37 -2.29 18.81
C LYS A 75 2.25 -2.99 18.03
N ALA A 76 1.88 -2.45 16.87
CA ALA A 76 0.90 -3.06 15.98
C ALA A 76 1.39 -4.43 15.46
N LEU A 77 2.66 -4.52 15.04
CA LEU A 77 3.25 -5.77 14.58
C LEU A 77 3.37 -6.83 15.68
N GLN A 78 3.61 -6.41 16.92
CA GLN A 78 3.59 -7.32 18.08
C GLN A 78 2.17 -7.83 18.38
N LEU A 79 1.16 -6.97 18.25
CA LEU A 79 -0.23 -7.32 18.54
C LEU A 79 -0.85 -8.23 17.48
N HIS A 80 -0.67 -7.89 16.20
CA HIS A 80 -1.34 -8.56 15.09
C HIS A 80 -0.46 -9.59 14.36
N GLY A 81 0.86 -9.52 14.54
CA GLY A 81 1.81 -10.42 13.89
C GLY A 81 2.15 -10.05 12.45
N LYS A 82 2.88 -10.95 11.78
CA LYS A 82 3.41 -10.75 10.42
C LYS A 82 2.99 -11.86 9.45
N LYS A 83 2.16 -12.79 9.87
CA LYS A 83 1.76 -13.95 9.05
C LYS A 83 0.28 -13.83 8.68
N PHE A 84 0.03 -13.42 7.46
CA PHE A 84 -1.30 -13.27 6.90
C PHE A 84 -1.46 -14.24 5.73
N LYS A 85 -2.63 -14.87 5.65
CA LYS A 85 -2.97 -15.85 4.60
C LYS A 85 -3.71 -15.21 3.43
N ASP A 86 -4.27 -14.02 3.64
CA ASP A 86 -5.12 -13.35 2.66
C ASP A 86 -5.05 -11.81 2.82
N PRO A 87 -5.39 -11.06 1.75
CA PRO A 87 -5.36 -9.60 1.76
C PRO A 87 -6.33 -8.96 2.77
N VAL A 88 -7.48 -9.58 3.04
CA VAL A 88 -8.49 -9.00 3.95
C VAL A 88 -7.95 -8.96 5.38
N SER A 89 -7.31 -10.04 5.80
CA SER A 89 -6.70 -10.12 7.14
C SER A 89 -5.64 -9.03 7.37
N ILE A 90 -4.74 -8.80 6.40
CA ILE A 90 -3.71 -7.77 6.56
C ILE A 90 -4.31 -6.36 6.49
N LEU A 91 -5.28 -6.12 5.61
CA LEU A 91 -5.99 -4.86 5.49
C LEU A 91 -6.80 -4.54 6.75
N SER A 92 -7.39 -5.54 7.38
CA SER A 92 -8.13 -5.37 8.64
C SER A 92 -7.23 -4.99 9.82
N CYS A 93 -5.99 -5.49 9.86
CA CYS A 93 -5.05 -5.21 10.94
C CYS A 93 -4.28 -3.91 10.75
N TYR A 94 -3.88 -3.59 9.54
CA TYR A 94 -2.92 -2.50 9.24
C TYR A 94 -3.40 -1.50 8.20
N GLY A 95 -4.47 -1.83 7.46
CA GLY A 95 -4.97 -1.01 6.37
C GLY A 95 -5.76 0.21 6.80
N GLY A 96 -6.37 0.84 5.80
CA GLY A 96 -7.35 1.90 5.90
C GLY A 96 -8.38 1.72 4.80
N LYS A 97 -9.42 2.53 4.80
CA LYS A 97 -10.52 2.45 3.83
C LYS A 97 -10.01 2.67 2.40
N GLU A 98 -9.17 3.68 2.22
CA GLU A 98 -8.51 4.04 0.96
C GLU A 98 -7.57 2.92 0.48
N ILE A 99 -6.79 2.34 1.37
CA ILE A 99 -5.88 1.24 1.07
C ILE A 99 -6.67 0.00 0.60
N ALA A 100 -7.78 -0.31 1.27
CA ALA A 100 -8.67 -1.40 0.88
C ALA A 100 -9.35 -1.14 -0.48
N ALA A 101 -9.77 0.10 -0.74
CA ALA A 101 -10.36 0.49 -2.02
C ALA A 101 -9.35 0.36 -3.17
N ILE A 102 -8.10 0.81 -2.97
CA ILE A 102 -7.01 0.66 -3.95
C ILE A 102 -6.77 -0.82 -4.26
N ALA A 103 -6.68 -1.68 -3.25
CA ALA A 103 -6.51 -3.12 -3.47
C ALA A 103 -7.66 -3.72 -4.28
N GLY A 104 -8.91 -3.33 -4.01
CA GLY A 104 -10.08 -3.73 -4.78
C GLY A 104 -10.04 -3.27 -6.23
N SER A 105 -9.62 -2.03 -6.47
CA SER A 105 -9.46 -1.46 -7.82
C SER A 105 -8.41 -2.21 -8.63
N VAL A 106 -7.29 -2.59 -8.02
CA VAL A 106 -6.24 -3.39 -8.68
C VAL A 106 -6.77 -4.76 -9.11
N ILE A 107 -7.56 -5.44 -8.27
CA ILE A 107 -8.21 -6.71 -8.64
C ILE A 107 -9.17 -6.52 -9.81
N SER A 108 -10.02 -5.49 -9.76
CA SER A 108 -10.96 -5.19 -10.83
C SER A 108 -10.26 -4.94 -12.17
N ALA A 109 -9.21 -4.13 -12.15
CA ALA A 109 -8.40 -3.84 -13.32
C ALA A 109 -7.77 -5.13 -13.90
N ARG A 110 -7.27 -6.02 -13.04
CA ARG A 110 -6.73 -7.32 -13.49
C ARG A 110 -7.76 -8.15 -14.22
N ILE A 111 -8.97 -8.27 -13.65
CA ILE A 111 -10.08 -9.04 -14.24
C ILE A 111 -10.50 -8.45 -15.58
N LYS A 112 -10.51 -7.12 -15.69
CA LYS A 112 -10.90 -6.39 -16.89
C LYS A 112 -9.77 -6.22 -17.91
N SER A 113 -8.58 -6.77 -17.62
CA SER A 113 -7.37 -6.62 -18.45
C SER A 113 -6.95 -5.16 -18.68
N ILE A 114 -7.15 -4.32 -17.66
CA ILE A 114 -6.79 -2.90 -17.67
C ILE A 114 -5.42 -2.75 -16.97
N PRO A 115 -4.42 -2.13 -17.61
CA PRO A 115 -3.16 -1.80 -16.95
C PRO A 115 -3.38 -0.76 -15.85
N VAL A 116 -2.59 -0.87 -14.78
CA VAL A 116 -2.66 0.03 -13.61
C VAL A 116 -1.35 0.78 -13.47
N LEU A 117 -1.43 2.09 -13.26
CA LEU A 117 -0.31 2.93 -12.85
C LEU A 117 -0.48 3.27 -11.37
N LEU A 118 0.40 2.71 -10.54
CA LEU A 118 0.46 3.00 -9.10
C LEU A 118 1.29 4.27 -8.90
N ASP A 119 0.75 5.25 -8.19
CA ASP A 119 1.42 6.53 -7.96
C ASP A 119 2.72 6.35 -7.15
N GLY A 120 2.64 6.13 -5.85
CA GLY A 120 3.82 6.09 -4.99
C GLY A 120 3.74 5.04 -3.89
N PHE A 121 4.33 5.37 -2.73
CA PHE A 121 4.50 4.43 -1.62
C PHE A 121 3.19 3.82 -1.13
N ILE A 122 2.15 4.64 -0.90
CA ILE A 122 0.88 4.17 -0.32
C ILE A 122 0.16 3.21 -1.26
N THR A 123 0.04 3.59 -2.54
CA THR A 123 -0.65 2.78 -3.55
C THR A 123 0.10 1.48 -3.82
N THR A 124 1.44 1.52 -3.81
CA THR A 124 2.27 0.32 -3.95
C THR A 124 2.13 -0.60 -2.74
N ALA A 125 2.10 -0.06 -1.51
CA ALA A 125 1.87 -0.85 -0.30
C ALA A 125 0.47 -1.47 -0.29
N ALA A 126 -0.56 -0.73 -0.73
CA ALA A 126 -1.92 -1.24 -0.87
C ALA A 126 -2.00 -2.41 -1.86
N ALA A 127 -1.44 -2.24 -3.06
CA ALA A 127 -1.38 -3.29 -4.08
C ALA A 127 -0.60 -4.52 -3.59
N SER A 128 0.48 -4.31 -2.81
CA SER A 128 1.31 -5.38 -2.28
C SER A 128 0.55 -6.36 -1.39
N THR A 129 -0.56 -5.95 -0.76
CA THR A 129 -1.38 -6.86 0.05
C THR A 129 -1.88 -8.06 -0.75
N LEU A 130 -2.07 -7.89 -2.06
CA LEU A 130 -2.63 -8.90 -2.95
C LEU A 130 -1.66 -10.05 -3.25
N ILE A 131 -0.34 -9.87 -3.09
CA ILE A 131 0.63 -10.95 -3.33
C ILE A 131 0.50 -12.11 -2.35
N SER A 132 -0.15 -11.90 -1.20
CA SER A 132 -0.50 -12.97 -0.27
C SER A 132 -1.55 -13.93 -0.83
N PHE A 133 -2.30 -13.50 -1.85
CA PHE A 133 -3.29 -14.31 -2.56
C PHE A 133 -2.68 -14.97 -3.82
N GLU A 134 -1.99 -14.20 -4.67
CA GLU A 134 -1.39 -14.68 -5.91
C GLU A 134 -0.14 -13.86 -6.24
N LYS A 135 1.02 -14.52 -6.45
CA LYS A 135 2.31 -13.86 -6.68
C LYS A 135 2.34 -12.94 -7.91
N ASN A 136 1.67 -13.35 -8.98
CA ASN A 136 1.65 -12.62 -10.26
C ASN A 136 0.47 -11.66 -10.38
N ILE A 137 -0.24 -11.42 -9.28
CA ILE A 137 -1.45 -10.57 -9.27
C ILE A 137 -1.17 -9.13 -9.74
N LEU A 138 0.05 -8.66 -9.59
CA LEU A 138 0.49 -7.30 -9.92
C LEU A 138 1.18 -7.17 -11.28
N ASP A 139 1.18 -8.19 -12.15
CA ASP A 139 1.90 -8.12 -13.45
C ASP A 139 1.40 -7.01 -14.36
N HIS A 140 0.13 -6.62 -14.25
CA HIS A 140 -0.49 -5.51 -14.98
C HIS A 140 -0.26 -4.14 -14.33
N CYS A 141 0.47 -4.07 -13.21
CA CYS A 141 0.73 -2.83 -12.49
C CYS A 141 2.12 -2.29 -12.84
N LEU A 142 2.18 -1.03 -13.19
CA LEU A 142 3.39 -0.21 -13.32
C LEU A 142 3.48 0.71 -12.10
N VAL A 143 4.69 1.15 -11.77
CA VAL A 143 4.92 2.13 -10.69
C VAL A 143 5.38 3.44 -11.32
N SER A 144 4.68 4.54 -11.05
CA SER A 144 4.92 5.81 -11.72
C SER A 144 6.26 6.43 -11.33
N HIS A 145 6.57 6.49 -10.05
CA HIS A 145 7.79 7.11 -9.58
C HIS A 145 8.32 6.47 -8.29
N LEU A 146 9.62 6.67 -8.04
CA LEU A 146 10.22 6.35 -6.75
C LEU A 146 9.90 7.46 -5.74
N SER A 147 9.11 7.12 -4.72
CA SER A 147 8.83 8.04 -3.62
C SER A 147 10.06 8.21 -2.72
N ALA A 148 10.21 9.38 -2.10
CA ALA A 148 11.24 9.65 -1.09
C ALA A 148 11.05 8.87 0.23
N GLU A 149 9.92 8.18 0.42
CA GLU A 149 9.72 7.29 1.56
C GLU A 149 10.67 6.08 1.47
N PRO A 150 11.53 5.85 2.48
CA PRO A 150 12.57 4.81 2.41
C PRO A 150 12.01 3.41 2.23
N GLY A 151 10.80 3.16 2.72
CA GLY A 151 10.09 1.90 2.52
C GLY A 151 9.74 1.60 1.07
N HIS A 152 9.58 2.62 0.20
CA HIS A 152 9.14 2.40 -1.17
C HIS A 152 10.16 1.62 -2.00
N ALA A 153 11.42 2.03 -1.99
CA ALA A 153 12.49 1.31 -2.70
C ALA A 153 12.58 -0.16 -2.27
N ARG A 154 12.38 -0.43 -0.96
CA ARG A 154 12.39 -1.80 -0.43
C ARG A 154 11.21 -2.62 -0.91
N ILE A 155 10.01 -2.04 -0.96
CA ILE A 155 8.84 -2.72 -1.54
C ILE A 155 9.10 -3.06 -2.99
N LEU A 156 9.58 -2.10 -3.79
CA LEU A 156 9.87 -2.30 -5.21
C LEU A 156 10.86 -3.44 -5.43
N ASN A 157 11.93 -3.49 -4.64
CA ASN A 157 12.90 -4.58 -4.67
C ASN A 157 12.23 -5.94 -4.36
N ASN A 158 11.39 -6.02 -3.33
CA ASN A 158 10.67 -7.23 -2.98
C ASN A 158 9.68 -7.67 -4.08
N LEU A 159 9.03 -6.72 -4.75
CA LEU A 159 8.10 -6.94 -5.85
C LEU A 159 8.81 -7.18 -7.20
N LYS A 160 10.13 -6.94 -7.27
CA LYS A 160 10.91 -6.95 -8.52
C LYS A 160 10.34 -6.00 -9.58
N LYS A 161 9.92 -4.81 -9.15
CA LYS A 161 9.39 -3.75 -9.99
C LYS A 161 10.32 -2.56 -10.00
N GLU A 162 10.41 -1.92 -11.16
CA GLU A 162 11.15 -0.67 -11.35
C GLU A 162 10.17 0.49 -11.52
N PRO A 163 10.41 1.65 -10.91
CA PRO A 163 9.61 2.83 -11.14
C PRO A 163 9.93 3.43 -12.52
N ILE A 164 8.93 4.02 -13.17
CA ILE A 164 9.12 4.69 -14.47
C ILE A 164 9.98 5.95 -14.30
N LEU A 165 9.78 6.67 -13.19
CA LEU A 165 10.47 7.94 -12.91
C LEU A 165 11.22 7.85 -11.57
N ASP A 166 12.44 8.40 -11.54
CA ASP A 166 13.20 8.67 -10.32
C ASP A 166 13.64 10.15 -10.34
N LEU A 167 12.77 11.01 -9.82
CA LEU A 167 12.92 12.46 -9.86
C LEU A 167 13.17 13.07 -8.47
N ASN A 168 13.46 12.25 -7.45
CA ASN A 168 13.63 12.68 -6.07
C ASN A 168 12.41 13.47 -5.52
N LEU A 169 11.21 13.09 -5.90
CA LEU A 169 9.95 13.74 -5.50
C LEU A 169 9.77 13.64 -3.98
N ARG A 170 9.59 14.78 -3.33
CA ARG A 170 9.51 14.89 -1.85
C ARG A 170 8.28 15.61 -1.34
N LEU A 171 7.43 16.13 -2.21
CA LEU A 171 6.28 16.93 -1.81
C LEU A 171 5.20 16.07 -1.12
N GLY A 172 5.06 14.81 -1.50
CA GLY A 172 4.15 13.89 -0.84
C GLY A 172 2.68 14.06 -1.21
N GLU A 173 2.39 14.78 -2.28
CA GLU A 173 1.04 15.09 -2.76
C GLU A 173 0.79 14.59 -4.19
N GLY A 174 1.42 13.50 -4.59
CA GLY A 174 1.22 12.91 -5.92
C GLY A 174 1.71 13.81 -7.07
N THR A 175 2.80 14.51 -6.87
CA THR A 175 3.44 15.37 -7.89
C THR A 175 4.24 14.59 -8.89
#